data_58b8af1ae840fe3f2f5648626938f744
#
_entry.id   58b8af1ae840fe3f2f5648626938f744
#
_cell.length_a   1.000
_cell.length_b   1.000
_cell.length_c   1.000
_cell.angle_alpha   90.00
_cell.angle_beta   90.00
_cell.angle_gamma   90.00
#
_symmetry.space_group_name_H-M   'P 1'
#
loop_
_entity.id
_entity.type
_entity.pdbx_description
1 polymer ?
#
loop_
_entity_poly.entity_id
_entity_poly.type
_entity_poly.pdbx_seq_one_letter_code
_entity_poly.pdbx_strand_id
1 'polypeptide(L)'
;ARVRHAREFEFALYEKYKDFYFEQRFSGLKIIDQVAKGGNQITFQLTTLNRLSSAEMRFFHLQKNVYALNMSDFAGQTSVKLISTTASVRFPGETEYVYEAIVNRHALLNRNLQIGDVIEFEHSLFLSSPRNGTQKNYYGTTFLYKVGMGLVPWYAPTLENGIGSGDTSAELPAIAWMGGTTTLHTDYSNGATEQYKQMSSVLSMESANDFLVGRRLHHTDWGTGEHSEPNNPAMLIHRGKLGPNYNTASCVSCHDKNGVSVLPGVGQPLINHVVMIGSDAEGTPHPRWGEQLSPRATSGDPEGQVLLKGYETITGQYGDGSQYSLRKPLYEFVGEDAPSFFSVRAAQKLVALGLREAVAEETILALADPNDRDGDGISGRALIVEDPNDPSKKFLGRFGRKGTQPSVQHQIAYAFNRDMGVTTDLMPVLDGNTTSSPTELSAAELGQLTKYVQLLGPPPARKTADAQVIRGRQLFAQLSCNACHTPEMTTGRNHPLAPLRNQLFRPYSDGLLHDMGPGLADNMDSEGVTAAEWLTAPLVGIGLVEAAAGEESYLHDGRAGSIEEAILWHGGEAEDAKEGFRNLPANDREALVRFIRSL
;
A
#
# COMPACT_ATOMS: atom_id res chain seq x y z
N ALA A 1 -10.11 -0.54 -10.74
CA ALA A 1 -11.57 -0.53 -10.57
C ALA A 1 -11.99 0.68 -9.76
N ARG A 2 -13.18 1.20 -9.99
CA ARG A 2 -13.73 2.34 -9.31
C ARG A 2 -15.08 2.00 -8.71
N VAL A 3 -15.35 2.44 -7.49
CA VAL A 3 -16.66 2.34 -6.87
C VAL A 3 -17.59 3.38 -7.47
N ARG A 4 -18.81 3.01 -7.85
CA ARG A 4 -19.77 3.91 -8.47
C ARG A 4 -20.12 5.12 -7.59
N HIS A 5 -20.09 4.96 -6.27
CA HIS A 5 -20.33 6.05 -5.32
C HIS A 5 -19.41 7.26 -5.54
N ALA A 6 -18.18 7.05 -5.98
CA ALA A 6 -17.28 8.13 -6.30
C ALA A 6 -17.83 9.05 -7.40
N ARG A 7 -18.63 8.49 -8.32
CA ARG A 7 -19.27 9.27 -9.40
C ARG A 7 -20.45 10.10 -8.90
N GLU A 8 -21.10 9.64 -7.86
CA GLU A 8 -22.30 10.25 -7.30
C GLU A 8 -21.99 11.26 -6.19
N PHE A 9 -20.73 11.32 -5.74
CA PHE A 9 -20.24 12.24 -4.70
C PHE A 9 -21.02 12.21 -3.38
N GLU A 10 -21.63 11.08 -3.07
CA GLU A 10 -22.43 10.91 -1.86
C GLU A 10 -21.62 10.26 -0.74
N PHE A 11 -20.78 11.04 -0.06
CA PHE A 11 -19.97 10.60 1.09
C PHE A 11 -20.78 9.84 2.14
N ALA A 12 -21.92 10.37 2.53
CA ALA A 12 -22.75 9.73 3.53
C ALA A 12 -23.22 8.33 3.08
N LEU A 13 -23.47 8.17 1.80
CA LEU A 13 -23.87 6.90 1.22
C LEU A 13 -22.70 5.93 1.16
N TYR A 14 -21.52 6.38 0.78
CA TYR A 14 -20.32 5.56 0.76
C TYR A 14 -19.94 5.05 2.15
N GLU A 15 -19.86 5.92 3.14
CA GLU A 15 -19.58 5.53 4.53
C GLU A 15 -20.59 4.51 5.04
N LYS A 16 -21.84 4.64 4.65
CA LYS A 16 -22.89 3.68 4.99
C LYS A 16 -22.70 2.31 4.32
N TYR A 17 -22.14 2.26 3.10
CA TYR A 17 -22.05 1.04 2.31
C TYR A 17 -20.64 0.42 2.26
N LYS A 18 -19.61 1.13 2.71
CA LYS A 18 -18.22 0.65 2.56
C LYS A 18 -17.99 -0.69 3.23
N ASP A 19 -18.57 -0.93 4.39
CA ASP A 19 -18.46 -2.18 5.11
C ASP A 19 -19.07 -3.34 4.34
N PHE A 20 -20.25 -3.11 3.73
CA PHE A 20 -20.89 -4.08 2.86
C PHE A 20 -20.10 -4.33 1.60
N TYR A 21 -19.48 -3.31 1.06
CA TYR A 21 -18.66 -3.42 -0.14
C TYR A 21 -17.47 -4.35 0.09
N PHE A 22 -16.73 -4.14 1.14
CA PHE A 22 -15.51 -4.88 1.42
C PHE A 22 -15.76 -6.25 2.08
N GLU A 23 -16.82 -6.40 2.86
CA GLU A 23 -17.03 -7.60 3.66
C GLU A 23 -17.90 -8.67 2.99
N GLN A 24 -18.72 -8.30 1.99
CA GLN A 24 -19.79 -9.20 1.58
C GLN A 24 -20.07 -9.28 0.09
N ARG A 25 -19.48 -8.40 -0.72
CA ARG A 25 -19.92 -8.19 -2.09
C ARG A 25 -18.79 -8.24 -3.09
N PHE A 26 -18.01 -9.26 -3.01
CA PHE A 26 -17.02 -9.52 -4.03
C PHE A 26 -17.64 -10.22 -5.25
N SER A 27 -17.02 -10.05 -6.39
CA SER A 27 -17.39 -10.69 -7.64
C SER A 27 -16.18 -11.03 -8.48
N GLY A 28 -16.24 -12.15 -9.19
CA GLY A 28 -15.26 -12.52 -10.20
C GLY A 28 -15.68 -11.96 -11.55
N LEU A 29 -14.75 -11.39 -12.29
CA LEU A 29 -14.94 -10.94 -13.66
C LEU A 29 -14.08 -11.78 -14.60
N LYS A 30 -14.71 -12.33 -15.66
CA LYS A 30 -14.04 -12.98 -16.77
C LYS A 30 -14.44 -12.31 -18.07
N ILE A 31 -13.44 -11.85 -18.83
CA ILE A 31 -13.62 -11.22 -20.13
C ILE A 31 -13.08 -12.16 -21.21
N ILE A 32 -13.92 -12.50 -22.18
CA ILE A 32 -13.55 -13.36 -23.31
C ILE A 32 -13.58 -12.49 -24.55
N ASP A 33 -12.42 -12.00 -24.96
CA ASP A 33 -12.25 -11.15 -26.13
C ASP A 33 -12.01 -12.00 -27.36
N GLN A 34 -13.04 -12.15 -28.18
CA GLN A 34 -12.94 -12.80 -29.47
C GLN A 34 -12.47 -11.84 -30.56
N VAL A 35 -12.64 -10.51 -30.39
CA VAL A 35 -12.18 -9.51 -31.35
C VAL A 35 -10.65 -9.58 -31.48
N ALA A 36 -9.96 -9.76 -30.37
CA ALA A 36 -8.50 -9.96 -30.34
C ALA A 36 -8.03 -11.21 -31.13
N LYS A 37 -8.95 -12.14 -31.40
CA LYS A 37 -8.70 -13.40 -32.14
C LYS A 37 -9.32 -13.40 -33.54
N GLY A 38 -9.75 -12.26 -34.05
CA GLY A 38 -10.40 -12.11 -35.35
C GLY A 38 -11.91 -12.37 -35.34
N GLY A 39 -12.53 -12.57 -34.19
CA GLY A 39 -13.99 -12.61 -34.03
C GLY A 39 -14.63 -11.23 -33.96
N ASN A 40 -15.87 -11.14 -33.54
CA ASN A 40 -16.66 -9.90 -33.59
C ASN A 40 -17.34 -9.55 -32.26
N GLN A 41 -17.03 -10.22 -31.16
CA GLN A 41 -17.69 -9.95 -29.88
C GLN A 41 -16.75 -10.10 -28.69
N ILE A 42 -17.13 -9.46 -27.59
CA ILE A 42 -16.54 -9.62 -26.27
C ILE A 42 -17.61 -10.09 -25.32
N THR A 43 -17.34 -11.15 -24.58
CA THR A 43 -18.23 -11.69 -23.56
C THR A 43 -17.72 -11.31 -22.17
N PHE A 44 -18.58 -10.70 -21.37
CA PHE A 44 -18.31 -10.35 -19.98
C PHE A 44 -19.10 -11.31 -19.09
N GLN A 45 -18.41 -12.08 -18.25
CA GLN A 45 -19.01 -12.97 -17.27
C GLN A 45 -18.72 -12.47 -15.87
N LEU A 46 -19.78 -12.28 -15.09
CA LEU A 46 -19.75 -11.87 -13.70
C LEU A 46 -20.15 -13.07 -12.83
N THR A 47 -19.22 -13.53 -11.96
CA THR A 47 -19.50 -14.59 -11.00
C THR A 47 -19.70 -14.00 -9.61
N THR A 48 -20.78 -14.36 -8.93
CA THR A 48 -21.10 -13.91 -7.59
C THR A 48 -21.45 -15.10 -6.69
N LEU A 49 -21.28 -14.94 -5.37
CA LEU A 49 -21.75 -15.91 -4.36
C LEU A 49 -23.14 -15.57 -3.83
N ASN A 50 -23.72 -14.48 -4.27
CA ASN A 50 -25.09 -14.09 -3.94
C ASN A 50 -25.92 -14.02 -5.21
N ARG A 51 -27.12 -14.60 -5.16
CA ARG A 51 -28.08 -14.46 -6.26
C ARG A 51 -28.50 -12.99 -6.37
N LEU A 52 -28.42 -12.45 -7.57
CA LEU A 52 -28.89 -11.10 -7.85
C LEU A 52 -30.39 -11.10 -8.13
N SER A 53 -31.11 -10.13 -7.60
CA SER A 53 -32.50 -9.85 -7.97
C SER A 53 -32.59 -9.26 -9.38
N SER A 54 -31.58 -8.47 -9.73
CA SER A 54 -31.35 -7.92 -11.05
C SER A 54 -29.83 -7.81 -11.27
N ALA A 55 -29.34 -8.33 -12.37
CA ALA A 55 -27.94 -8.12 -12.79
C ALA A 55 -27.92 -6.93 -13.75
N GLU A 56 -27.13 -5.94 -13.43
CA GLU A 56 -26.95 -4.76 -14.25
C GLU A 56 -25.49 -4.68 -14.67
N MET A 57 -25.26 -4.69 -15.98
CA MET A 57 -23.96 -4.44 -16.60
C MET A 57 -24.11 -3.28 -17.57
N ARG A 58 -23.32 -2.23 -17.37
CA ARG A 58 -23.33 -1.03 -18.21
C ARG A 58 -22.03 -0.94 -18.97
N PHE A 59 -22.11 -0.56 -20.24
CA PHE A 59 -20.98 -0.40 -21.12
C PHE A 59 -21.00 1.00 -21.70
N PHE A 60 -19.90 1.73 -21.50
CA PHE A 60 -19.71 3.07 -22.02
C PHE A 60 -18.57 3.02 -23.03
N HIS A 61 -18.81 3.53 -24.24
CA HIS A 61 -17.81 3.57 -25.30
C HIS A 61 -17.20 4.95 -25.39
N LEU A 62 -15.88 5.02 -25.47
CA LEU A 62 -15.13 6.26 -25.48
C LEU A 62 -14.75 6.65 -26.91
N GLN A 63 -15.03 7.91 -27.26
CA GLN A 63 -14.52 8.55 -28.46
C GLN A 63 -14.11 9.97 -28.12
N LYS A 64 -12.81 10.25 -28.02
CA LYS A 64 -12.22 11.62 -27.86
C LYS A 64 -13.07 12.53 -26.94
N ASN A 65 -13.20 12.20 -25.69
CA ASN A 65 -13.95 13.00 -24.71
C ASN A 65 -15.49 12.92 -24.79
N VAL A 66 -16.04 12.05 -25.63
CA VAL A 66 -17.47 11.78 -25.71
C VAL A 66 -17.68 10.30 -25.38
N TYR A 67 -18.62 9.98 -24.51
CA TYR A 67 -19.00 8.62 -24.28
C TYR A 67 -20.52 8.42 -24.18
N ALA A 68 -20.99 7.23 -24.57
CA ALA A 68 -22.38 6.90 -24.51
C ALA A 68 -22.79 6.71 -23.04
N LEU A 69 -23.73 7.51 -22.61
CA LEU A 69 -24.15 7.60 -21.21
C LEU A 69 -25.27 6.62 -20.83
N ASN A 70 -25.93 5.95 -21.79
CA ASN A 70 -27.16 5.25 -21.54
C ASN A 70 -27.18 3.79 -22.02
N MET A 71 -27.69 2.93 -21.15
CA MET A 71 -28.03 1.57 -21.52
C MET A 71 -29.11 1.47 -22.62
N SER A 72 -29.93 2.51 -22.81
CA SER A 72 -30.87 2.59 -23.91
C SER A 72 -30.19 2.62 -25.28
N ASP A 73 -28.97 3.13 -25.36
CA ASP A 73 -28.19 3.13 -26.60
C ASP A 73 -27.65 1.73 -26.96
N PHE A 74 -27.78 0.78 -26.03
CA PHE A 74 -27.46 -0.64 -26.19
C PHE A 74 -28.69 -1.55 -26.29
N ALA A 75 -29.87 -0.99 -26.43
CA ALA A 75 -31.09 -1.76 -26.55
C ALA A 75 -30.96 -2.82 -27.67
N GLY A 76 -30.86 -4.06 -27.27
CA GLY A 76 -30.67 -5.21 -28.16
C GLY A 76 -29.24 -5.82 -28.16
N GLN A 77 -28.24 -5.17 -27.54
CA GLN A 77 -26.87 -5.70 -27.51
C GLN A 77 -26.50 -6.37 -26.19
N THR A 78 -27.10 -6.03 -25.09
CA THR A 78 -26.72 -6.51 -23.77
C THR A 78 -27.91 -6.90 -22.90
N SER A 79 -28.50 -8.03 -23.16
CA SER A 79 -29.33 -8.67 -22.12
C SER A 79 -28.38 -9.43 -21.19
N VAL A 80 -28.31 -9.01 -19.92
CA VAL A 80 -27.60 -9.77 -18.90
C VAL A 80 -28.39 -11.03 -18.56
N LYS A 81 -27.78 -12.19 -18.70
CA LYS A 81 -28.43 -13.48 -18.46
C LYS A 81 -27.70 -14.26 -17.37
N LEU A 82 -28.47 -14.87 -16.48
CA LEU A 82 -27.95 -15.92 -15.61
C LEU A 82 -27.70 -17.17 -16.46
N ILE A 83 -26.45 -17.58 -16.61
CA ILE A 83 -26.06 -18.71 -17.46
C ILE A 83 -25.67 -19.95 -16.67
N SER A 84 -25.34 -19.82 -15.38
CA SER A 84 -24.96 -20.94 -14.53
C SER A 84 -25.33 -20.70 -13.09
N THR A 85 -25.68 -21.78 -12.39
CA THR A 85 -25.88 -21.85 -10.94
C THR A 85 -25.27 -23.18 -10.49
N THR A 86 -24.14 -23.14 -9.81
CA THR A 86 -23.39 -24.35 -9.41
C THR A 86 -22.88 -24.21 -7.97
N ALA A 87 -22.71 -25.37 -7.30
CA ALA A 87 -21.97 -25.36 -6.05
C ALA A 87 -20.54 -24.86 -6.28
N SER A 88 -20.08 -23.96 -5.43
CA SER A 88 -18.73 -23.44 -5.55
C SER A 88 -17.69 -24.50 -5.16
N VAL A 89 -16.74 -24.75 -6.06
CA VAL A 89 -15.58 -25.59 -5.77
C VAL A 89 -14.56 -24.81 -4.92
N ARG A 90 -14.52 -23.49 -5.07
CA ARG A 90 -13.56 -22.61 -4.40
C ARG A 90 -13.99 -22.24 -2.98
N PHE A 91 -15.30 -22.15 -2.76
CA PHE A 91 -15.92 -21.76 -1.50
C PHE A 91 -16.90 -22.86 -1.06
N PRO A 92 -16.45 -23.90 -0.35
CA PRO A 92 -17.28 -25.02 0.07
C PRO A 92 -18.52 -24.54 0.86
N GLY A 93 -19.70 -25.05 0.47
CA GLY A 93 -20.98 -24.64 1.06
C GLY A 93 -21.64 -23.43 0.40
N GLU A 94 -20.98 -22.75 -0.51
CA GLU A 94 -21.53 -21.62 -1.26
C GLU A 94 -21.99 -22.02 -2.67
N THR A 95 -22.86 -21.19 -3.25
CA THR A 95 -23.33 -21.34 -4.63
C THR A 95 -22.77 -20.21 -5.49
N GLU A 96 -22.19 -20.55 -6.64
CA GLU A 96 -21.76 -19.59 -7.65
C GLU A 96 -22.88 -19.34 -8.66
N TYR A 97 -23.14 -18.06 -8.92
CA TYR A 97 -24.08 -17.56 -9.93
C TYR A 97 -23.27 -16.83 -11.00
N VAL A 98 -23.37 -17.28 -12.25
CA VAL A 98 -22.65 -16.66 -13.36
C VAL A 98 -23.64 -15.91 -14.26
N TYR A 99 -23.41 -14.64 -14.40
CA TYR A 99 -24.17 -13.74 -15.28
C TYR A 99 -23.31 -13.36 -16.48
N GLU A 100 -23.93 -13.23 -17.65
CA GLU A 100 -23.24 -12.96 -18.91
C GLU A 100 -23.86 -11.82 -19.68
N ALA A 101 -23.02 -10.98 -20.28
CA ALA A 101 -23.36 -9.97 -21.26
C ALA A 101 -22.40 -10.03 -22.45
N ILE A 102 -22.92 -9.77 -23.65
CA ILE A 102 -22.15 -9.80 -24.90
C ILE A 102 -22.17 -8.43 -25.55
N VAL A 103 -21.00 -7.91 -25.91
CA VAL A 103 -20.82 -6.64 -26.63
C VAL A 103 -20.14 -6.92 -27.95
N ASN A 104 -20.75 -6.47 -29.07
CA ASN A 104 -20.22 -6.71 -30.42
C ASN A 104 -20.10 -5.43 -31.25
N ARG A 105 -20.62 -4.30 -30.78
CA ARG A 105 -20.60 -3.02 -31.48
C ARG A 105 -20.06 -1.89 -30.61
N HIS A 106 -19.37 -0.96 -31.25
CA HIS A 106 -19.03 0.33 -30.67
C HIS A 106 -20.24 1.27 -30.83
N ALA A 107 -20.94 1.57 -29.75
CA ALA A 107 -22.23 2.26 -29.79
C ALA A 107 -22.16 3.65 -30.43
N LEU A 108 -21.14 4.47 -30.07
CA LEU A 108 -20.98 5.82 -30.60
C LEU A 108 -20.61 5.86 -32.09
N LEU A 109 -19.80 4.90 -32.54
CA LEU A 109 -19.31 4.85 -33.92
C LEU A 109 -20.18 3.98 -34.82
N ASN A 110 -21.19 3.33 -34.27
CA ASN A 110 -22.14 2.46 -34.97
C ASN A 110 -21.45 1.42 -35.90
N ARG A 111 -20.35 0.85 -35.46
CA ARG A 111 -19.56 -0.17 -36.16
C ARG A 111 -19.24 -1.35 -35.25
N ASN A 112 -18.72 -2.43 -35.82
CA ASN A 112 -18.16 -3.53 -35.02
C ASN A 112 -16.98 -3.04 -34.17
N LEU A 113 -16.76 -3.71 -33.02
CA LEU A 113 -15.61 -3.48 -32.20
C LEU A 113 -14.31 -3.78 -32.96
N GLN A 114 -13.27 -3.02 -32.67
CA GLN A 114 -11.93 -3.15 -33.22
C GLN A 114 -10.89 -3.18 -32.12
N ILE A 115 -9.73 -3.77 -32.39
CA ILE A 115 -8.58 -3.72 -31.48
C ILE A 115 -8.23 -2.26 -31.19
N GLY A 116 -8.02 -1.94 -29.92
CA GLY A 116 -7.74 -0.60 -29.45
C GLY A 116 -8.97 0.21 -29.02
N ASP A 117 -10.20 -0.22 -29.34
CA ASP A 117 -11.40 0.40 -28.78
C ASP A 117 -11.39 0.34 -27.27
N VAL A 118 -11.91 1.37 -26.61
CA VAL A 118 -11.93 1.46 -25.16
C VAL A 118 -13.38 1.40 -24.67
N ILE A 119 -13.63 0.51 -23.75
CA ILE A 119 -14.94 0.26 -23.13
C ILE A 119 -14.79 0.45 -21.62
N GLU A 120 -15.50 1.42 -21.05
CA GLU A 120 -15.72 1.45 -19.60
C GLU A 120 -16.85 0.47 -19.29
N PHE A 121 -16.57 -0.50 -18.43
CA PHE A 121 -17.51 -1.51 -17.99
C PHE A 121 -17.86 -1.30 -16.52
N GLU A 122 -19.13 -1.17 -16.23
CA GLU A 122 -19.66 -1.05 -14.88
C GLU A 122 -20.66 -2.19 -14.62
N HIS A 123 -20.59 -2.79 -13.43
CA HIS A 123 -21.60 -3.73 -12.98
C HIS A 123 -22.15 -3.32 -11.61
N SER A 124 -23.44 -3.54 -11.41
CA SER A 124 -24.15 -3.30 -10.16
C SER A 124 -24.74 -4.59 -9.62
N LEU A 125 -24.58 -4.82 -8.31
CA LEU A 125 -25.02 -6.02 -7.63
C LEU A 125 -26.31 -5.74 -6.83
N PHE A 126 -27.47 -5.97 -7.42
CA PHE A 126 -28.76 -5.89 -6.72
C PHE A 126 -29.07 -7.24 -6.11
N LEU A 127 -28.81 -7.42 -4.83
CA LEU A 127 -28.95 -8.70 -4.15
C LEU A 127 -30.43 -9.06 -3.89
N SER A 128 -30.77 -10.31 -4.12
CA SER A 128 -32.09 -10.83 -3.75
C SER A 128 -32.24 -11.06 -2.25
N SER A 129 -31.15 -11.45 -1.58
CA SER A 129 -31.09 -11.69 -0.14
C SER A 129 -29.71 -11.29 0.38
N PRO A 130 -29.55 -10.06 0.87
CA PRO A 130 -28.29 -9.62 1.44
C PRO A 130 -28.01 -10.35 2.76
N ARG A 131 -26.76 -10.78 2.99
CA ARG A 131 -26.37 -11.57 4.17
C ARG A 131 -26.59 -10.82 5.48
N ASN A 132 -26.36 -9.52 5.53
CA ASN A 132 -26.54 -8.68 6.72
C ASN A 132 -27.82 -7.85 6.71
N GLY A 133 -28.83 -8.28 6.00
CA GLY A 133 -30.22 -7.92 6.23
C GLY A 133 -30.70 -6.58 5.68
N THR A 134 -29.89 -5.57 5.43
CA THR A 134 -30.42 -4.22 5.26
C THR A 134 -30.24 -3.59 3.87
N GLN A 135 -29.28 -4.02 3.07
CA GLN A 135 -28.98 -3.38 1.79
C GLN A 135 -29.14 -4.35 0.61
N LYS A 136 -30.28 -4.26 -0.06
CA LYS A 136 -30.53 -5.03 -1.29
C LYS A 136 -29.82 -4.44 -2.49
N ASN A 137 -29.77 -3.12 -2.55
CA ASN A 137 -29.07 -2.41 -3.60
C ASN A 137 -27.62 -2.19 -3.21
N TYR A 138 -26.75 -2.34 -4.17
CA TYR A 138 -25.34 -2.11 -4.03
C TYR A 138 -24.79 -1.57 -5.33
N TYR A 139 -24.02 -0.53 -5.25
CA TYR A 139 -23.35 0.05 -6.40
C TYR A 139 -22.13 -0.77 -6.79
N GLY A 140 -21.97 -0.93 -8.06
CA GLY A 140 -20.95 -1.80 -8.60
C GLY A 140 -19.57 -1.18 -8.70
N THR A 141 -18.74 -1.93 -9.35
CA THR A 141 -17.37 -1.56 -9.66
C THR A 141 -17.25 -1.27 -11.15
N THR A 142 -16.44 -0.29 -11.50
CA THR A 142 -16.19 0.14 -12.87
C THR A 142 -14.78 -0.20 -13.29
N PHE A 143 -14.63 -0.74 -14.49
CA PHE A 143 -13.37 -1.14 -15.11
C PHE A 143 -13.21 -0.47 -16.46
N LEU A 144 -11.98 -0.22 -16.89
CA LEU A 144 -11.67 0.18 -18.25
C LEU A 144 -11.07 -1.02 -19.00
N TYR A 145 -11.69 -1.43 -20.09
CA TYR A 145 -11.24 -2.50 -20.94
C TYR A 145 -10.83 -1.96 -22.32
N LYS A 146 -9.60 -2.25 -22.72
CA LYS A 146 -9.09 -1.92 -24.04
C LYS A 146 -9.07 -3.18 -24.90
N VAL A 147 -9.82 -3.17 -26.01
CA VAL A 147 -9.98 -4.33 -26.88
C VAL A 147 -8.62 -4.82 -27.39
N GLY A 148 -8.33 -6.09 -27.21
CA GLY A 148 -7.07 -6.72 -27.56
C GLY A 148 -5.92 -6.51 -26.56
N MET A 149 -6.10 -5.66 -25.55
CA MET A 149 -5.07 -5.36 -24.54
C MET A 149 -5.48 -5.75 -23.11
N GLY A 150 -6.77 -5.90 -22.83
CA GLY A 150 -7.26 -6.27 -21.51
C GLY A 150 -7.68 -5.08 -20.64
N LEU A 151 -7.74 -5.31 -19.32
CA LEU A 151 -8.03 -4.25 -18.35
C LEU A 151 -6.85 -3.30 -18.24
N VAL A 152 -7.14 -2.01 -18.26
CA VAL A 152 -6.14 -0.95 -18.14
C VAL A 152 -6.50 -0.01 -16.99
N PRO A 153 -5.51 0.61 -16.33
CA PRO A 153 -5.75 1.68 -15.36
C PRO A 153 -6.34 2.90 -16.05
N TRP A 154 -7.20 3.63 -15.34
CA TRP A 154 -7.88 4.79 -15.91
C TRP A 154 -8.17 5.86 -14.85
N TYR A 155 -8.46 7.07 -15.28
CA TYR A 155 -8.83 8.19 -14.42
C TYR A 155 -9.91 9.06 -15.06
N ALA A 156 -10.68 9.75 -14.22
CA ALA A 156 -11.55 10.84 -14.67
C ALA A 156 -10.80 12.17 -14.50
N PRO A 157 -10.39 12.85 -15.59
CA PRO A 157 -9.58 14.06 -15.52
C PRO A 157 -10.21 15.20 -14.70
N THR A 158 -11.52 15.17 -14.58
CA THR A 158 -12.31 16.16 -13.84
C THR A 158 -12.09 16.13 -12.34
N LEU A 159 -11.61 15.03 -11.77
CA LEU A 159 -11.36 14.92 -10.33
C LEU A 159 -10.00 15.52 -9.91
N GLU A 160 -9.02 15.54 -10.77
CA GLU A 160 -7.76 16.25 -10.53
C GLU A 160 -7.93 17.76 -10.43
N ASN A 161 -8.95 18.31 -11.09
CA ASN A 161 -9.23 19.74 -11.20
C ASN A 161 -10.43 20.20 -10.38
N GLY A 162 -10.98 19.33 -9.54
CA GLY A 162 -12.22 19.56 -8.82
C GLY A 162 -13.40 18.85 -9.46
N ILE A 163 -14.54 18.88 -8.78
CA ILE A 163 -15.77 18.21 -9.19
C ILE A 163 -16.24 18.81 -10.53
N GLY A 164 -15.90 18.16 -11.62
CA GLY A 164 -16.37 18.51 -12.95
C GLY A 164 -17.50 17.60 -13.39
N SER A 165 -18.40 18.12 -14.17
CA SER A 165 -19.52 17.40 -14.78
C SER A 165 -19.13 16.58 -16.00
N GLY A 166 -17.88 16.56 -16.36
CA GLY A 166 -17.43 15.92 -17.59
C GLY A 166 -16.92 14.52 -17.32
N ASP A 167 -17.72 13.58 -17.58
CA ASP A 167 -17.40 12.18 -17.48
C ASP A 167 -16.53 11.67 -18.60
N THR A 168 -15.27 11.93 -18.54
CA THR A 168 -14.35 11.31 -19.47
C THR A 168 -13.50 10.31 -18.74
N SER A 169 -13.87 9.06 -18.82
CA SER A 169 -12.98 7.98 -18.45
C SER A 169 -11.86 7.90 -19.49
N ALA A 170 -10.64 8.11 -19.06
CA ALA A 170 -9.47 8.07 -19.92
C ALA A 170 -8.46 7.06 -19.39
N GLU A 171 -7.78 6.36 -20.30
CA GLU A 171 -6.65 5.53 -19.94
C GLU A 171 -5.55 6.40 -19.32
N LEU A 172 -5.02 5.98 -18.16
CA LEU A 172 -3.87 6.64 -17.57
C LEU A 172 -2.69 6.65 -18.54
N PRO A 173 -1.98 7.77 -18.67
CA PRO A 173 -0.76 7.80 -19.47
C PRO A 173 0.25 6.81 -18.88
N ALA A 174 1.03 6.14 -19.73
CA ALA A 174 1.95 5.07 -19.31
C ALA A 174 2.90 5.48 -18.18
N ILE A 175 3.30 6.75 -18.15
CA ILE A 175 4.15 7.31 -17.08
C ILE A 175 3.46 7.32 -15.70
N ALA A 176 2.13 7.30 -15.66
CA ALA A 176 1.36 7.31 -14.42
C ALA A 176 1.13 5.89 -13.86
N TRP A 177 1.46 4.84 -14.59
CA TRP A 177 1.26 3.46 -14.16
C TRP A 177 2.34 3.06 -13.16
N MET A 178 2.10 3.28 -11.86
CA MET A 178 3.08 2.98 -10.82
C MET A 178 3.27 1.49 -10.55
N GLY A 179 2.28 0.66 -10.88
CA GLY A 179 2.33 -0.81 -10.70
C GLY A 179 1.82 -1.57 -11.93
N GLY A 180 2.08 -1.09 -13.14
CA GLY A 180 1.56 -1.70 -14.35
C GLY A 180 0.02 -1.80 -14.30
N THR A 181 -0.53 -2.93 -14.66
CA THR A 181 -1.99 -3.16 -14.67
C THR A 181 -2.64 -3.19 -13.29
N THR A 182 -1.86 -3.31 -12.22
CA THR A 182 -2.38 -3.25 -10.83
C THR A 182 -2.60 -1.83 -10.34
N THR A 183 -2.15 -0.81 -11.08
CA THR A 183 -2.31 0.59 -10.73
C THR A 183 -3.78 0.96 -10.62
N LEU A 184 -4.12 1.68 -9.56
CA LEU A 184 -5.45 2.21 -9.35
C LEU A 184 -5.71 3.40 -10.28
N HIS A 185 -6.96 3.85 -10.34
CA HIS A 185 -7.31 5.13 -10.95
C HIS A 185 -7.41 6.24 -9.87
N THR A 186 -7.50 7.49 -10.28
CA THR A 186 -7.54 8.63 -9.34
C THR A 186 -8.92 8.95 -8.79
N ASP A 187 -9.96 8.31 -9.30
CA ASP A 187 -11.35 8.58 -8.95
C ASP A 187 -11.83 7.65 -7.84
N TYR A 188 -11.71 8.08 -6.61
CA TYR A 188 -12.13 7.33 -5.43
C TYR A 188 -13.28 8.04 -4.71
N SER A 189 -14.11 7.24 -4.04
CA SER A 189 -15.27 7.70 -3.30
C SER A 189 -14.96 8.77 -2.27
N ASN A 190 -13.86 8.63 -1.55
CA ASN A 190 -13.42 9.57 -0.51
C ASN A 190 -12.19 10.39 -0.93
N GLY A 191 -11.96 10.52 -2.23
CA GLY A 191 -10.81 11.24 -2.73
C GLY A 191 -9.47 10.61 -2.29
N ALA A 192 -8.48 11.45 -2.05
CA ALA A 192 -7.12 11.03 -1.73
C ALA A 192 -7.00 10.25 -0.39
N THR A 193 -7.92 10.46 0.55
CA THR A 193 -7.86 9.85 1.90
C THR A 193 -8.00 8.34 1.91
N GLU A 194 -8.63 7.75 0.89
CA GLU A 194 -8.94 6.31 0.84
C GLU A 194 -8.10 5.54 -0.18
N GLN A 195 -7.16 6.20 -0.85
CA GLN A 195 -6.42 5.55 -1.95
C GLN A 195 -5.56 4.38 -1.51
N TYR A 196 -4.96 4.43 -0.33
CA TYR A 196 -4.13 3.32 0.16
C TYR A 196 -4.93 2.09 0.57
N LYS A 197 -6.24 2.19 0.76
CA LYS A 197 -7.11 1.07 1.15
C LYS A 197 -7.67 0.29 -0.04
N GLN A 198 -7.37 0.71 -1.26
CA GLN A 198 -8.03 0.15 -2.44
C GLN A 198 -7.37 -1.15 -2.92
N MET A 199 -8.23 -2.10 -3.19
CA MET A 199 -7.88 -3.36 -3.81
C MET A 199 -7.49 -3.16 -5.27
N SER A 200 -6.42 -3.82 -5.73
CA SER A 200 -6.09 -3.85 -7.16
C SER A 200 -7.26 -4.34 -8.00
N SER A 201 -7.46 -3.74 -9.18
CA SER A 201 -8.59 -4.05 -10.07
C SER A 201 -8.50 -5.38 -10.81
N VAL A 202 -7.35 -6.04 -10.78
CA VAL A 202 -7.05 -7.24 -11.59
C VAL A 202 -7.08 -8.53 -10.78
N LEU A 203 -7.90 -8.61 -9.73
CA LEU A 203 -7.97 -9.77 -8.86
C LEU A 203 -8.94 -10.86 -9.35
N SER A 204 -8.61 -12.11 -9.03
CA SER A 204 -9.58 -13.21 -9.09
C SER A 204 -10.58 -13.11 -7.93
N MET A 205 -11.73 -13.77 -8.08
CA MET A 205 -12.75 -13.86 -7.01
C MET A 205 -12.16 -14.44 -5.72
N GLU A 206 -11.31 -15.46 -5.82
CA GLU A 206 -10.64 -16.07 -4.68
C GLU A 206 -9.71 -15.08 -3.97
N SER A 207 -8.84 -14.41 -4.73
CA SER A 207 -7.93 -13.40 -4.18
C SER A 207 -8.69 -12.23 -3.56
N ALA A 208 -9.81 -11.82 -4.14
CA ALA A 208 -10.66 -10.77 -3.58
C ALA A 208 -11.30 -11.21 -2.25
N ASN A 209 -11.75 -12.47 -2.13
CA ASN A 209 -12.27 -12.99 -0.86
C ASN A 209 -11.19 -12.99 0.23
N ASP A 210 -9.99 -13.50 -0.08
CA ASP A 210 -8.89 -13.51 0.88
C ASP A 210 -8.47 -12.09 1.28
N PHE A 211 -8.47 -11.14 0.31
CA PHE A 211 -8.26 -9.73 0.58
C PHE A 211 -9.26 -9.18 1.61
N LEU A 212 -10.55 -9.51 1.46
CA LEU A 212 -11.59 -9.03 2.39
C LEU A 212 -11.42 -9.62 3.79
N VAL A 213 -11.10 -10.91 3.92
CA VAL A 213 -10.85 -11.55 5.22
C VAL A 213 -9.58 -10.95 5.86
N GLY A 214 -8.51 -10.80 5.07
CA GLY A 214 -7.27 -10.18 5.55
C GLY A 214 -7.48 -8.74 6.01
N ARG A 215 -8.31 -7.96 5.30
CA ARG A 215 -8.71 -6.62 5.74
C ARG A 215 -9.43 -6.64 7.09
N ARG A 216 -10.33 -7.60 7.31
CA ARG A 216 -10.98 -7.75 8.63
C ARG A 216 -9.97 -8.01 9.73
N LEU A 217 -9.02 -8.91 9.52
CA LEU A 217 -7.95 -9.20 10.48
C LEU A 217 -7.12 -7.95 10.79
N HIS A 218 -6.78 -7.15 9.76
CA HIS A 218 -6.04 -5.89 9.92
C HIS A 218 -6.78 -4.86 10.78
N HIS A 219 -8.10 -4.81 10.67
CA HIS A 219 -8.96 -3.86 11.39
C HIS A 219 -9.48 -4.40 12.74
N THR A 220 -9.20 -5.65 13.08
CA THR A 220 -9.65 -6.27 14.33
C THR A 220 -8.77 -5.84 15.50
N ASP A 221 -9.39 -5.39 16.58
CA ASP A 221 -8.76 -5.23 17.89
C ASP A 221 -8.66 -6.61 18.57
N TRP A 222 -7.45 -7.09 18.82
CA TRP A 222 -7.17 -8.42 19.35
C TRP A 222 -7.42 -8.54 20.87
N GLY A 223 -7.63 -7.41 21.54
CA GLY A 223 -8.10 -7.39 22.93
C GLY A 223 -9.61 -7.61 23.05
N THR A 224 -10.39 -6.96 22.19
CA THR A 224 -11.86 -6.97 22.24
C THR A 224 -12.52 -7.85 21.19
N GLY A 225 -11.83 -8.15 20.08
CA GLY A 225 -12.38 -8.80 18.90
C GLY A 225 -13.21 -7.87 18.03
N GLU A 226 -13.36 -6.60 18.38
CA GLU A 226 -14.17 -5.63 17.63
C GLU A 226 -13.43 -5.12 16.40
N HIS A 227 -14.20 -4.74 15.38
CA HIS A 227 -13.67 -4.13 14.16
C HIS A 227 -13.59 -2.60 14.34
N SER A 228 -12.54 -1.97 13.86
CA SER A 228 -12.33 -0.51 13.99
C SER A 228 -13.36 0.33 13.22
N GLU A 229 -13.97 -0.22 12.19
CA GLU A 229 -15.03 0.44 11.44
C GLU A 229 -16.40 -0.06 11.92
N PRO A 230 -17.40 0.85 12.10
CA PRO A 230 -18.70 0.49 12.63
C PRO A 230 -19.46 -0.47 11.71
N ASN A 231 -20.40 -1.24 12.28
CA ASN A 231 -21.26 -2.20 11.62
C ASN A 231 -20.59 -3.46 11.02
N ASN A 232 -19.29 -3.62 11.20
CA ASN A 232 -18.63 -4.87 10.89
C ASN A 232 -18.77 -5.86 12.05
N PRO A 233 -19.06 -7.14 11.79
CA PRO A 233 -19.17 -8.13 12.87
C PRO A 233 -17.82 -8.37 13.54
N ALA A 234 -17.84 -8.48 14.87
CA ALA A 234 -16.65 -8.77 15.64
C ALA A 234 -16.07 -10.17 15.32
N MET A 235 -14.76 -10.29 15.35
CA MET A 235 -14.03 -11.57 15.24
C MET A 235 -13.68 -12.09 16.63
N LEU A 236 -14.70 -12.56 17.37
CA LEU A 236 -14.57 -12.95 18.78
C LEU A 236 -13.58 -14.09 19.04
N ILE A 237 -13.21 -14.85 18.02
CA ILE A 237 -12.18 -15.90 18.11
C ILE A 237 -10.78 -15.33 18.43
N HIS A 238 -10.55 -14.06 18.15
CA HIS A 238 -9.29 -13.37 18.45
C HIS A 238 -9.32 -12.55 19.73
N ARG A 239 -10.48 -12.45 20.36
CA ARG A 239 -10.64 -11.70 21.60
C ARG A 239 -9.73 -12.22 22.71
N GLY A 240 -8.96 -11.30 23.33
CA GLY A 240 -8.09 -11.61 24.46
C GLY A 240 -6.82 -12.38 24.10
N LYS A 241 -6.40 -12.35 22.83
CA LYS A 241 -5.17 -13.00 22.35
C LYS A 241 -3.94 -12.09 22.34
N LEU A 242 -4.07 -10.85 22.83
CA LEU A 242 -2.89 -10.00 23.01
C LEU A 242 -1.95 -10.65 24.03
N GLY A 243 -0.65 -10.59 23.74
CA GLY A 243 0.38 -11.10 24.62
C GLY A 243 0.44 -10.36 25.94
N PRO A 244 1.23 -10.84 26.93
CA PRO A 244 1.31 -10.18 28.22
C PRO A 244 1.71 -8.72 28.08
N ASN A 245 2.72 -8.44 27.27
CA ASN A 245 3.15 -7.09 26.91
C ASN A 245 2.92 -6.88 25.41
N TYR A 246 2.53 -5.67 25.02
CA TYR A 246 2.25 -5.35 23.63
C TYR A 246 2.35 -3.82 23.37
N ASN A 247 2.60 -3.47 22.12
CA ASN A 247 2.66 -2.08 21.68
C ASN A 247 1.29 -1.60 21.20
N THR A 248 0.55 -2.42 20.44
CA THR A 248 -0.75 -2.04 19.88
C THR A 248 -1.72 -3.24 19.86
N ALA A 249 -3.02 -2.95 19.85
CA ALA A 249 -4.05 -3.99 19.82
C ALA A 249 -4.53 -4.33 18.39
N SER A 250 -4.16 -3.53 17.39
CA SER A 250 -4.55 -3.75 15.98
C SER A 250 -3.56 -3.13 15.01
N CYS A 251 -3.46 -3.68 13.80
CA CYS A 251 -2.58 -3.13 12.76
C CYS A 251 -2.99 -1.70 12.36
N VAL A 252 -4.29 -1.43 12.28
CA VAL A 252 -4.82 -0.11 11.91
C VAL A 252 -4.47 0.99 12.91
N SER A 253 -4.13 0.66 14.14
CA SER A 253 -3.71 1.65 15.14
C SER A 253 -2.42 2.39 14.75
N CYS A 254 -1.49 1.71 14.05
CA CYS A 254 -0.28 2.31 13.51
C CYS A 254 -0.39 2.63 12.02
N HIS A 255 -1.14 1.81 11.27
CA HIS A 255 -1.37 1.95 9.84
C HIS A 255 -2.77 2.47 9.53
N ASP A 256 -3.15 3.63 10.12
CA ASP A 256 -4.45 4.22 9.80
C ASP A 256 -4.56 4.45 8.29
N LYS A 257 -5.69 4.01 7.71
CA LYS A 257 -5.92 4.01 6.25
C LYS A 257 -4.77 3.39 5.42
N ASN A 258 -4.03 2.43 5.99
CA ASN A 258 -2.81 1.84 5.42
C ASN A 258 -1.68 2.85 5.18
N GLY A 259 -1.73 3.97 5.84
CA GLY A 259 -0.77 5.06 5.77
C GLY A 259 0.42 4.91 6.71
N VAL A 260 1.05 6.02 6.99
CA VAL A 260 2.18 6.18 7.92
C VAL A 260 1.67 6.63 9.28
N SER A 261 2.44 6.38 10.34
CA SER A 261 2.19 7.04 11.62
C SER A 261 2.80 8.45 11.65
N VAL A 262 2.23 9.28 12.49
CA VAL A 262 2.61 10.68 12.69
C VAL A 262 3.07 10.85 14.14
N LEU A 263 4.12 11.65 14.36
CA LEU A 263 4.61 11.94 15.70
C LEU A 263 3.51 12.63 16.52
N PRO A 264 3.32 12.25 17.80
CA PRO A 264 2.32 12.88 18.65
C PRO A 264 2.70 14.33 19.01
N GLY A 265 1.79 15.04 19.66
CA GLY A 265 2.10 16.35 20.25
C GLY A 265 3.21 16.25 21.30
N VAL A 266 3.95 17.34 21.49
CA VAL A 266 4.99 17.43 22.53
C VAL A 266 4.41 17.11 23.92
N GLY A 267 5.12 16.29 24.67
CA GLY A 267 4.69 15.76 25.96
C GLY A 267 3.76 14.55 25.89
N GLN A 268 3.41 14.08 24.70
CA GLN A 268 2.55 12.90 24.50
C GLN A 268 3.36 11.63 24.23
N PRO A 269 2.84 10.44 24.61
CA PRO A 269 3.50 9.16 24.36
C PRO A 269 3.45 8.75 22.88
N LEU A 270 4.47 8.00 22.47
CA LEU A 270 4.56 7.38 21.15
C LEU A 270 3.64 6.14 21.08
N ILE A 271 2.34 6.34 20.87
CA ILE A 271 1.35 5.26 20.92
C ILE A 271 1.18 4.48 19.61
N ASN A 272 1.71 4.99 18.51
CA ASN A 272 1.61 4.44 17.15
C ASN A 272 2.98 4.35 16.44
N HIS A 273 4.04 4.32 17.23
CA HIS A 273 5.42 4.12 16.81
C HIS A 273 5.97 2.87 17.47
N VAL A 274 6.93 2.25 16.82
CA VAL A 274 7.74 1.18 17.39
C VAL A 274 8.99 1.80 18.00
N VAL A 275 9.33 1.38 19.22
CA VAL A 275 10.59 1.75 19.87
C VAL A 275 11.43 0.49 20.03
N MET A 276 12.41 0.32 19.13
CA MET A 276 13.41 -0.72 19.26
C MET A 276 14.36 -0.37 20.40
N ILE A 277 14.81 -1.36 21.17
CA ILE A 277 15.67 -1.16 22.33
C ILE A 277 16.83 -2.15 22.33
N GLY A 278 17.96 -1.72 22.89
CA GLY A 278 19.14 -2.54 23.07
C GLY A 278 19.85 -2.26 24.39
N SER A 279 20.69 -3.20 24.82
CA SER A 279 21.54 -3.05 26.00
C SER A 279 22.88 -2.36 25.68
N ASP A 280 23.27 -2.31 24.41
CA ASP A 280 24.51 -1.72 23.91
C ASP A 280 24.35 -1.10 22.52
N ALA A 281 25.43 -0.49 22.03
CA ALA A 281 25.46 0.14 20.70
C ALA A 281 25.41 -0.87 19.55
N GLU A 282 25.76 -2.12 19.79
CA GLU A 282 25.71 -3.23 18.85
C GLU A 282 24.29 -3.78 18.69
N GLY A 283 23.32 -3.27 19.47
CA GLY A 283 21.92 -3.67 19.41
C GLY A 283 21.64 -5.04 20.06
N THR A 284 22.45 -5.45 21.01
CA THR A 284 22.16 -6.66 21.81
C THR A 284 20.81 -6.50 22.48
N PRO A 285 19.89 -7.50 22.36
CA PRO A 285 18.56 -7.40 22.95
C PRO A 285 18.59 -7.06 24.44
N HIS A 286 17.66 -6.22 24.90
CA HIS A 286 17.56 -5.85 26.30
C HIS A 286 17.23 -7.10 27.14
N PRO A 287 17.96 -7.40 28.24
CA PRO A 287 17.87 -8.69 28.93
C PRO A 287 16.51 -8.98 29.59
N ARG A 288 15.72 -7.96 29.83
CA ARG A 288 14.38 -8.06 30.44
C ARG A 288 13.25 -7.94 29.42
N TRP A 289 13.41 -7.09 28.39
CA TRP A 289 12.31 -6.68 27.50
C TRP A 289 12.48 -7.12 26.05
N GLY A 290 13.64 -7.71 25.69
CA GLY A 290 13.90 -8.14 24.33
C GLY A 290 14.35 -7.01 23.40
N GLU A 291 13.84 -6.98 22.18
CA GLU A 291 14.27 -6.07 21.13
C GLU A 291 13.37 -4.84 20.97
N GLN A 292 12.12 -4.91 21.50
CA GLN A 292 11.12 -3.87 21.33
C GLN A 292 10.42 -3.54 22.64
N LEU A 293 10.25 -2.25 22.91
CA LEU A 293 9.54 -1.75 24.08
C LEU A 293 8.02 -1.92 23.91
N SER A 294 7.38 -2.51 24.90
CA SER A 294 5.93 -2.73 24.98
C SER A 294 5.28 -1.82 26.02
N PRO A 295 4.64 -0.69 25.59
CA PRO A 295 4.09 0.30 26.51
C PRO A 295 2.73 -0.09 27.12
N ARG A 296 2.23 -1.29 26.85
CA ARG A 296 0.95 -1.82 27.36
C ARG A 296 1.13 -3.24 27.86
N ALA A 297 0.29 -3.63 28.81
CA ALA A 297 0.24 -4.99 29.35
C ALA A 297 -1.21 -5.45 29.52
N THR A 298 -1.46 -6.75 29.30
CA THR A 298 -2.74 -7.40 29.64
C THR A 298 -2.77 -7.83 31.10
N SER A 299 -1.59 -8.02 31.70
CA SER A 299 -1.41 -8.35 33.13
C SER A 299 -0.04 -7.85 33.59
N GLY A 300 0.05 -7.41 34.84
CA GLY A 300 1.29 -6.81 35.37
C GLY A 300 1.47 -5.35 34.92
N ASP A 301 2.68 -4.85 35.09
CA ASP A 301 3.06 -3.50 34.71
C ASP A 301 3.63 -3.47 33.28
N PRO A 302 3.32 -2.44 32.48
CA PRO A 302 3.96 -2.24 31.19
C PRO A 302 5.46 -1.94 31.35
N GLU A 303 6.23 -2.16 30.29
CA GLU A 303 7.70 -2.00 30.31
C GLU A 303 8.13 -0.54 30.46
N GLY A 304 7.31 0.39 30.01
CA GLY A 304 7.54 1.84 30.05
C GLY A 304 6.98 2.52 28.83
N GLN A 305 7.17 3.85 28.77
CA GLN A 305 6.71 4.66 27.65
C GLN A 305 7.80 5.61 27.19
N VAL A 306 7.80 5.96 25.89
CA VAL A 306 8.61 7.03 25.35
C VAL A 306 7.70 8.19 24.98
N LEU A 307 8.02 9.38 25.47
CA LEU A 307 7.32 10.62 25.17
C LEU A 307 8.11 11.42 24.13
N LEU A 308 7.42 12.13 23.27
CA LEU A 308 8.03 13.20 22.47
C LEU A 308 8.26 14.40 23.39
N LYS A 309 9.49 14.57 23.86
CA LYS A 309 9.86 15.67 24.79
C LYS A 309 9.84 17.04 24.12
N GLY A 310 10.16 17.09 22.82
CA GLY A 310 10.24 18.34 22.05
C GLY A 310 11.08 18.16 20.80
N TYR A 311 11.58 19.25 20.26
CA TYR A 311 12.44 19.27 19.09
C TYR A 311 13.66 20.15 19.31
N GLU A 312 14.81 19.68 18.87
CA GLU A 312 15.97 20.51 18.58
C GLU A 312 15.80 21.08 17.17
N THR A 313 15.93 22.41 17.03
CA THR A 313 15.87 23.08 15.73
C THR A 313 17.26 23.24 15.15
N ILE A 314 17.48 22.67 13.96
CA ILE A 314 18.72 22.82 13.19
C ILE A 314 18.43 23.79 12.05
N THR A 315 19.14 24.92 12.02
CA THR A 315 18.94 25.94 10.98
C THR A 315 20.04 25.83 9.92
N GLY A 316 19.65 26.09 8.67
CA GLY A 316 20.57 26.14 7.53
C GLY A 316 20.17 27.21 6.53
N GLN A 317 20.94 27.34 5.46
CA GLN A 317 20.75 28.35 4.43
C GLN A 317 20.84 27.72 3.04
N TYR A 318 19.89 28.05 2.17
CA TYR A 318 19.95 27.71 0.75
C TYR A 318 21.01 28.52 0.01
N GLY A 319 21.39 28.07 -1.18
CA GLY A 319 22.34 28.79 -2.04
C GLY A 319 21.89 30.20 -2.46
N ASP A 320 20.58 30.48 -2.43
CA ASP A 320 20.01 31.80 -2.70
C ASP A 320 19.93 32.71 -1.44
N GLY A 321 20.41 32.23 -0.30
CA GLY A 321 20.42 32.99 0.96
C GLY A 321 19.16 32.87 1.81
N SER A 322 18.11 32.23 1.34
CA SER A 322 16.92 31.93 2.16
C SER A 322 17.26 30.91 3.25
N GLN A 323 16.53 30.97 4.36
CA GLN A 323 16.75 30.09 5.51
C GLN A 323 15.84 28.88 5.47
N TYR A 324 16.31 27.77 6.02
CA TYR A 324 15.47 26.60 6.34
C TYR A 324 15.72 26.13 7.79
N SER A 325 14.81 25.35 8.31
CA SER A 325 14.96 24.71 9.62
C SER A 325 14.54 23.25 9.55
N LEU A 326 15.24 22.40 10.28
CA LEU A 326 14.96 20.97 10.42
C LEU A 326 14.58 20.70 11.88
N ARG A 327 13.69 19.74 12.09
CA ARG A 327 13.22 19.32 13.41
C ARG A 327 13.84 17.99 13.79
N LYS A 328 14.74 17.97 14.80
CA LYS A 328 15.25 16.73 15.38
C LYS A 328 14.43 16.39 16.62
N PRO A 329 13.66 15.29 16.63
CA PRO A 329 12.86 14.94 17.79
C PRO A 329 13.73 14.57 18.98
N LEU A 330 13.32 15.00 20.16
CA LEU A 330 13.90 14.66 21.46
C LEU A 330 12.91 13.75 22.18
N TYR A 331 13.40 12.66 22.70
CA TYR A 331 12.59 11.66 23.38
C TYR A 331 12.90 11.59 24.87
N GLU A 332 11.92 11.22 25.67
CA GLU A 332 12.04 11.00 27.09
C GLU A 332 11.40 9.67 27.47
N PHE A 333 12.19 8.81 28.10
CA PHE A 333 11.68 7.56 28.62
C PHE A 333 11.03 7.77 29.98
N VAL A 334 9.84 7.17 30.16
CA VAL A 334 9.08 7.17 31.42
C VAL A 334 8.87 5.72 31.86
N GLY A 335 9.52 5.33 32.94
CA GLY A 335 9.45 3.97 33.48
C GLY A 335 10.70 3.67 34.33
N GLU A 336 10.75 2.45 34.86
CA GLU A 336 11.95 1.93 35.52
C GLU A 336 12.94 1.44 34.46
N ASP A 337 14.25 1.56 34.73
CA ASP A 337 15.34 1.06 33.88
C ASP A 337 15.31 1.56 32.42
N ALA A 338 15.25 2.89 32.23
CA ALA A 338 15.25 3.52 30.91
C ALA A 338 16.39 2.99 30.01
N PRO A 339 16.09 2.44 28.81
CA PRO A 339 17.13 1.99 27.90
C PRO A 339 17.98 3.16 27.41
N SER A 340 19.30 2.99 27.42
CA SER A 340 20.24 3.98 26.88
C SER A 340 20.34 3.94 25.36
N PHE A 341 19.97 2.80 24.77
CA PHE A 341 20.05 2.53 23.35
C PHE A 341 18.65 2.22 22.82
N PHE A 342 18.17 3.01 21.88
CA PHE A 342 16.86 2.85 21.28
C PHE A 342 16.78 3.49 19.90
N SER A 343 15.83 3.03 19.09
CA SER A 343 15.47 3.54 17.77
C SER A 343 13.97 3.73 17.69
N VAL A 344 13.52 4.93 17.35
CA VAL A 344 12.09 5.22 17.13
C VAL A 344 11.77 5.01 15.66
N ARG A 345 10.72 4.23 15.37
CA ARG A 345 10.32 3.87 14.02
C ARG A 345 8.85 4.14 13.77
N ALA A 346 8.57 5.00 12.81
CA ALA A 346 7.23 5.28 12.32
C ALA A 346 6.73 4.12 11.43
N ALA A 347 5.44 3.81 11.48
CA ALA A 347 4.82 2.87 10.57
C ALA A 347 4.97 3.32 9.10
N GLN A 348 5.08 2.38 8.19
CA GLN A 348 5.21 2.64 6.74
C GLN A 348 3.84 2.50 6.07
N LYS A 349 3.65 3.19 4.93
CA LYS A 349 2.50 2.92 4.06
C LYS A 349 2.55 1.50 3.50
N LEU A 350 1.40 0.84 3.40
CA LEU A 350 1.31 -0.58 3.03
C LEU A 350 1.14 -0.81 1.52
N VAL A 351 0.93 0.23 0.73
CA VAL A 351 0.68 0.09 -0.72
C VAL A 351 1.92 -0.38 -1.47
N ALA A 352 1.70 -1.16 -2.52
CA ALA A 352 2.72 -1.68 -3.44
C ALA A 352 3.74 -2.67 -2.81
N LEU A 353 3.54 -3.13 -1.58
CA LEU A 353 4.46 -4.08 -0.95
C LEU A 353 4.49 -5.43 -1.68
N GLY A 354 3.35 -5.90 -2.20
CA GLY A 354 3.33 -7.12 -3.02
C GLY A 354 4.09 -6.99 -4.34
N LEU A 355 4.06 -5.82 -4.99
CA LEU A 355 4.88 -5.57 -6.18
C LEU A 355 6.37 -5.55 -5.83
N ARG A 356 6.74 -4.93 -4.70
CA ARG A 356 8.11 -4.94 -4.20
C ARG A 356 8.60 -6.37 -3.92
N GLU A 357 7.77 -7.19 -3.28
CA GLU A 357 8.07 -8.61 -3.05
C GLU A 357 8.24 -9.37 -4.37
N ALA A 358 7.44 -9.05 -5.39
CA ALA A 358 7.45 -9.71 -6.68
C ALA A 358 8.65 -9.34 -7.56
N VAL A 359 9.44 -8.31 -7.24
CA VAL A 359 10.71 -8.03 -7.94
C VAL A 359 11.66 -9.21 -7.71
N ALA A 360 12.27 -9.71 -8.77
CA ALA A 360 13.23 -10.82 -8.65
C ALA A 360 14.48 -10.40 -7.83
N GLU A 361 15.01 -11.29 -7.01
CA GLU A 361 16.19 -11.01 -6.19
C GLU A 361 17.37 -10.56 -7.03
N GLU A 362 17.57 -11.20 -8.16
CA GLU A 362 18.64 -10.90 -9.09
C GLU A 362 18.58 -9.46 -9.60
N THR A 363 17.39 -8.90 -9.72
CA THR A 363 17.20 -7.49 -10.13
C THR A 363 17.72 -6.52 -9.06
N ILE A 364 17.43 -6.78 -7.78
CA ILE A 364 17.90 -5.96 -6.67
C ILE A 364 19.40 -6.16 -6.45
N LEU A 365 19.86 -7.42 -6.46
CA LEU A 365 21.27 -7.74 -6.28
C LEU A 365 22.17 -7.16 -7.38
N ALA A 366 21.63 -6.99 -8.59
CA ALA A 366 22.37 -6.35 -9.69
C ALA A 366 22.57 -4.84 -9.52
N LEU A 367 21.81 -4.20 -8.64
CA LEU A 367 21.95 -2.78 -8.29
C LEU A 367 22.93 -2.57 -7.13
N ALA A 368 23.29 -3.63 -6.40
CA ALA A 368 24.17 -3.52 -5.24
C ALA A 368 25.63 -3.27 -5.65
N ASP A 369 26.22 -2.26 -5.08
CA ASP A 369 27.68 -1.99 -5.17
C ASP A 369 28.30 -1.65 -3.80
N PRO A 370 28.36 -2.63 -2.87
CA PRO A 370 28.82 -2.38 -1.51
C PRO A 370 30.29 -1.95 -1.39
N ASN A 371 31.02 -1.89 -2.48
CA ASN A 371 32.41 -1.48 -2.52
C ASN A 371 32.66 -0.22 -3.34
N ASP A 372 31.61 0.47 -3.76
CA ASP A 372 31.67 1.70 -4.58
C ASP A 372 32.67 1.55 -5.75
N ARG A 373 32.45 0.55 -6.62
CA ARG A 373 33.41 0.18 -7.68
C ARG A 373 33.43 1.18 -8.81
N ASP A 374 32.34 1.87 -9.04
CA ASP A 374 32.21 2.90 -10.05
C ASP A 374 32.68 4.27 -9.54
N GLY A 375 32.89 4.42 -8.22
CA GLY A 375 33.48 5.60 -7.59
C GLY A 375 32.53 6.79 -7.52
N ASP A 376 31.20 6.54 -7.49
CA ASP A 376 30.19 7.60 -7.42
C ASP A 376 29.87 8.02 -5.96
N GLY A 377 30.44 7.34 -4.97
CA GLY A 377 30.23 7.59 -3.54
C GLY A 377 28.98 6.94 -2.97
N ILE A 378 28.33 6.06 -3.72
CA ILE A 378 27.09 5.37 -3.33
C ILE A 378 27.35 3.87 -3.26
N SER A 379 27.27 3.28 -2.07
CA SER A 379 27.63 1.88 -1.80
C SER A 379 26.43 1.03 -1.36
N GLY A 380 25.38 1.01 -2.16
CA GLY A 380 24.15 0.28 -1.86
C GLY A 380 24.39 -1.20 -1.52
N ARG A 381 23.99 -1.63 -0.31
CA ARG A 381 24.22 -2.96 0.22
C ARG A 381 22.93 -3.78 0.32
N ALA A 382 22.94 -5.00 -0.25
CA ALA A 382 21.88 -5.97 -0.03
C ALA A 382 22.04 -6.66 1.33
N LEU A 383 20.99 -6.71 2.13
CA LEU A 383 20.96 -7.50 3.36
C LEU A 383 20.51 -8.93 3.06
N ILE A 384 21.31 -9.90 3.51
CA ILE A 384 20.93 -11.31 3.44
C ILE A 384 20.53 -11.76 4.85
N VAL A 385 19.29 -12.24 4.98
CA VAL A 385 18.70 -12.69 6.24
C VAL A 385 18.52 -14.20 6.25
N GLU A 386 18.51 -14.78 7.44
CA GLU A 386 18.28 -16.21 7.65
C GLU A 386 16.80 -16.46 7.94
N ASP A 387 16.30 -17.64 7.55
CA ASP A 387 14.97 -18.08 7.97
C ASP A 387 14.99 -18.35 9.48
N PRO A 388 14.08 -17.74 10.27
CA PRO A 388 14.05 -17.94 11.72
C PRO A 388 13.91 -19.39 12.16
N ASN A 389 13.28 -20.24 11.33
CA ASN A 389 13.02 -21.65 11.62
C ASN A 389 14.02 -22.60 10.95
N ASP A 390 14.81 -22.12 9.99
CA ASP A 390 15.81 -22.90 9.26
C ASP A 390 16.99 -22.02 8.82
N PRO A 391 17.97 -21.75 9.71
CA PRO A 391 19.10 -20.85 9.40
C PRO A 391 19.96 -21.27 8.20
N SER A 392 19.78 -22.48 7.69
CA SER A 392 20.45 -22.90 6.45
C SER A 392 19.88 -22.22 5.21
N LYS A 393 18.66 -21.70 5.28
CA LYS A 393 18.02 -20.93 4.21
C LYS A 393 18.30 -19.44 4.37
N LYS A 394 18.72 -18.84 3.28
CA LYS A 394 19.06 -17.42 3.22
C LYS A 394 18.23 -16.73 2.14
N PHE A 395 17.77 -15.53 2.46
CA PHE A 395 16.90 -14.72 1.61
C PHE A 395 17.40 -13.28 1.54
N LEU A 396 17.04 -12.59 0.49
CA LEU A 396 17.20 -11.14 0.44
C LEU A 396 16.20 -10.47 1.39
N GLY A 397 16.72 -9.70 2.33
CA GLY A 397 15.90 -8.86 3.22
C GLY A 397 15.30 -7.68 2.46
N ARG A 398 13.99 -7.44 2.62
CA ARG A 398 13.24 -6.48 1.79
C ARG A 398 12.32 -5.57 2.59
N PHE A 399 11.87 -5.98 3.77
CA PHE A 399 10.82 -5.31 4.53
C PHE A 399 11.32 -4.88 5.91
N GLY A 400 10.57 -4.01 6.56
CA GLY A 400 11.05 -3.26 7.72
C GLY A 400 11.91 -2.06 7.32
N ARG A 401 12.28 -1.22 8.29
CA ARG A 401 13.10 -0.01 8.06
C ARG A 401 14.56 -0.35 7.74
N LYS A 402 15.03 -1.47 8.25
CA LYS A 402 16.40 -1.99 8.07
C LYS A 402 16.47 -3.18 7.08
N GLY A 403 15.36 -3.55 6.44
CA GLY A 403 15.34 -4.65 5.48
C GLY A 403 15.46 -6.05 6.08
N THR A 404 15.08 -6.24 7.33
CA THR A 404 15.35 -7.47 8.10
C THR A 404 14.35 -8.59 7.84
N GLN A 405 13.28 -8.33 7.11
CA GLN A 405 12.27 -9.33 6.79
C GLN A 405 12.26 -9.67 5.29
N PRO A 406 12.28 -10.97 4.90
CA PRO A 406 12.41 -11.35 3.49
C PRO A 406 11.12 -11.25 2.69
N SER A 407 9.96 -11.34 3.31
CA SER A 407 8.66 -11.34 2.64
C SER A 407 7.63 -10.53 3.42
N VAL A 408 6.53 -10.17 2.74
CA VAL A 408 5.36 -9.53 3.38
C VAL A 408 4.81 -10.43 4.51
N GLN A 409 4.79 -11.75 4.31
CA GLN A 409 4.30 -12.69 5.32
C GLN A 409 5.18 -12.70 6.58
N HIS A 410 6.50 -12.70 6.41
CA HIS A 410 7.44 -12.64 7.55
C HIS A 410 7.31 -11.30 8.28
N GLN A 411 7.19 -10.19 7.55
CA GLN A 411 6.99 -8.87 8.16
C GLN A 411 5.69 -8.80 8.97
N ILE A 412 4.60 -9.39 8.49
CA ILE A 412 3.33 -9.46 9.22
C ILE A 412 3.47 -10.34 10.46
N ALA A 413 4.09 -11.52 10.34
CA ALA A 413 4.32 -12.41 11.48
C ALA A 413 5.21 -11.74 12.55
N TYR A 414 6.25 -11.00 12.12
CA TYR A 414 7.11 -10.22 12.99
C TYR A 414 6.31 -9.13 13.74
N ALA A 415 5.46 -8.38 13.04
CA ALA A 415 4.61 -7.36 13.64
C ALA A 415 3.59 -7.96 14.65
N PHE A 416 2.97 -9.10 14.33
CA PHE A 416 2.12 -9.80 15.30
C PHE A 416 2.88 -10.17 16.57
N ASN A 417 4.08 -10.70 16.41
CA ASN A 417 4.91 -11.14 17.52
C ASN A 417 5.39 -9.94 18.38
N ARG A 418 6.00 -8.94 17.75
CA ARG A 418 6.63 -7.81 18.44
C ARG A 418 5.63 -6.75 18.89
N ASP A 419 4.65 -6.39 18.04
CA ASP A 419 3.73 -5.30 18.35
C ASP A 419 2.54 -5.74 19.18
N MET A 420 2.10 -6.98 19.03
CA MET A 420 0.84 -7.46 19.63
C MET A 420 1.05 -8.63 20.62
N GLY A 421 2.24 -9.21 20.66
CA GLY A 421 2.53 -10.39 21.46
C GLY A 421 1.73 -11.64 21.03
N VAL A 422 1.43 -11.74 19.71
CA VAL A 422 0.65 -12.85 19.12
C VAL A 422 1.56 -13.76 18.33
N THR A 423 1.52 -15.06 18.62
CA THR A 423 2.38 -16.06 17.99
C THR A 423 1.82 -16.57 16.67
N THR A 424 2.74 -16.93 15.77
CA THR A 424 2.48 -17.60 14.50
C THR A 424 3.43 -18.79 14.34
N ASP A 425 3.18 -19.67 13.37
CA ASP A 425 4.12 -20.77 13.05
C ASP A 425 5.49 -20.25 12.57
N LEU A 426 5.54 -19.03 11.99
CA LEU A 426 6.79 -18.39 11.59
C LEU A 426 7.53 -17.74 12.77
N MET A 427 6.81 -17.27 13.77
CA MET A 427 7.33 -16.59 14.97
C MET A 427 6.70 -17.19 16.23
N PRO A 428 7.12 -18.41 16.63
CA PRO A 428 6.52 -19.12 17.76
C PRO A 428 7.05 -18.67 19.13
N VAL A 429 8.16 -17.91 19.16
CA VAL A 429 8.78 -17.41 20.40
C VAL A 429 8.51 -15.91 20.50
N LEU A 430 7.85 -15.50 21.59
CA LEU A 430 7.60 -14.08 21.86
C LEU A 430 8.88 -13.35 22.23
N ASP A 431 8.91 -12.05 21.98
CA ASP A 431 10.03 -11.18 22.32
C ASP A 431 10.37 -11.25 23.83
N GLY A 432 11.65 -11.25 24.16
CA GLY A 432 12.11 -11.41 25.53
C GLY A 432 11.95 -12.82 26.12
N ASN A 433 11.40 -13.79 25.37
CA ASN A 433 11.24 -15.17 25.79
C ASN A 433 12.23 -16.13 25.12
N THR A 434 12.38 -17.33 25.69
CA THR A 434 13.28 -18.38 25.16
C THR A 434 12.52 -19.66 24.76
N THR A 435 11.22 -19.72 25.01
CA THR A 435 10.39 -20.89 24.73
C THR A 435 9.24 -20.54 23.80
N SER A 436 8.93 -21.45 22.88
CA SER A 436 7.79 -21.29 21.97
C SER A 436 6.46 -21.37 22.72
N SER A 437 5.50 -20.59 22.25
CA SER A 437 4.10 -20.61 22.67
C SER A 437 3.22 -21.27 21.61
N PRO A 438 2.01 -21.74 21.95
CA PRO A 438 1.06 -22.22 20.96
C PRO A 438 0.74 -21.16 19.91
N THR A 439 0.57 -21.58 18.65
CA THR A 439 0.17 -20.70 17.53
C THR A 439 -1.21 -20.11 17.78
N GLU A 440 -1.32 -18.78 17.75
CA GLU A 440 -2.56 -18.03 18.00
C GLU A 440 -3.19 -17.50 16.71
N LEU A 441 -2.38 -17.12 15.73
CA LEU A 441 -2.81 -16.78 14.38
C LEU A 441 -2.49 -17.93 13.44
N SER A 442 -3.52 -18.55 12.87
CA SER A 442 -3.35 -19.71 11.98
C SER A 442 -2.62 -19.32 10.67
N ALA A 443 -1.93 -20.30 10.05
CA ALA A 443 -1.27 -20.11 8.77
C ALA A 443 -2.24 -19.64 7.66
N ALA A 444 -3.50 -20.06 7.69
CA ALA A 444 -4.54 -19.63 6.75
C ALA A 444 -4.87 -18.13 6.92
N GLU A 445 -5.08 -17.67 8.13
CA GLU A 445 -5.37 -16.27 8.45
C GLU A 445 -4.17 -15.38 8.16
N LEU A 446 -2.96 -15.82 8.53
CA LEU A 446 -1.72 -15.13 8.16
C LEU A 446 -1.60 -15.00 6.63
N GLY A 447 -1.93 -16.05 5.88
CA GLY A 447 -1.96 -16.03 4.41
C GLY A 447 -2.99 -15.06 3.83
N GLN A 448 -4.18 -14.97 4.44
CA GLN A 448 -5.22 -14.02 4.03
C GLN A 448 -4.81 -12.57 4.30
N LEU A 449 -4.26 -12.30 5.46
CA LEU A 449 -3.73 -10.97 5.78
C LEU A 449 -2.54 -10.59 4.89
N THR A 450 -1.69 -11.55 4.56
CA THR A 450 -0.59 -11.36 3.60
C THR A 450 -1.14 -10.95 2.23
N LYS A 451 -2.16 -11.63 1.72
CA LYS A 451 -2.81 -11.28 0.45
C LYS A 451 -3.48 -9.89 0.50
N TYR A 452 -4.07 -9.51 1.64
CA TYR A 452 -4.57 -8.14 1.81
C TYR A 452 -3.48 -7.11 1.52
N VAL A 453 -2.35 -7.20 2.19
CA VAL A 453 -1.24 -6.25 2.03
C VAL A 453 -0.61 -6.33 0.63
N GLN A 454 -0.40 -7.54 0.10
CA GLN A 454 0.19 -7.74 -1.23
C GLN A 454 -0.67 -7.19 -2.37
N LEU A 455 -1.98 -7.16 -2.21
CA LEU A 455 -2.94 -6.83 -3.27
C LEU A 455 -3.52 -5.40 -3.14
N LEU A 456 -3.02 -4.60 -2.21
CA LEU A 456 -3.27 -3.16 -2.19
C LEU A 456 -2.70 -2.54 -3.47
N GLY A 457 -3.58 -1.93 -4.26
CA GLY A 457 -3.21 -1.32 -5.53
C GLY A 457 -2.42 -0.03 -5.32
N PRO A 458 -1.31 0.18 -6.04
CA PRO A 458 -0.59 1.44 -5.98
C PRO A 458 -1.41 2.56 -6.62
N PRO A 459 -1.48 3.75 -5.99
CA PRO A 459 -2.07 4.92 -6.63
C PRO A 459 -1.25 5.32 -7.86
N PRO A 460 -1.87 5.92 -8.87
CA PRO A 460 -1.16 6.41 -10.04
C PRO A 460 -0.34 7.65 -9.71
N ALA A 461 0.70 7.92 -10.50
CA ALA A 461 1.33 9.22 -10.49
C ALA A 461 0.38 10.28 -11.05
N ARG A 462 0.42 11.47 -10.46
CA ARG A 462 -0.51 12.57 -10.71
C ARG A 462 0.16 13.71 -11.49
N LYS A 463 -0.64 14.52 -12.20
CA LYS A 463 -0.16 15.73 -12.90
C LYS A 463 1.07 15.50 -13.79
N THR A 464 1.17 14.33 -14.39
CA THR A 464 2.37 13.90 -15.16
C THR A 464 2.67 14.76 -16.39
N ALA A 465 1.69 15.53 -16.87
CA ALA A 465 1.84 16.49 -17.98
C ALA A 465 2.15 17.93 -17.51
N ASP A 466 2.15 18.21 -16.22
CA ASP A 466 2.47 19.53 -15.67
C ASP A 466 3.95 19.85 -15.91
N ALA A 467 4.23 21.07 -16.40
CA ALA A 467 5.58 21.49 -16.76
C ALA A 467 6.55 21.49 -15.55
N GLN A 468 6.06 21.83 -14.35
CA GLN A 468 6.85 21.80 -13.14
C GLN A 468 7.14 20.36 -12.70
N VAL A 469 6.18 19.44 -12.83
CA VAL A 469 6.39 18.01 -12.55
C VAL A 469 7.42 17.42 -13.54
N ILE A 470 7.34 17.78 -14.81
CA ILE A 470 8.33 17.35 -15.83
C ILE A 470 9.73 17.91 -15.49
N ARG A 471 9.82 19.21 -15.12
CA ARG A 471 11.07 19.83 -14.70
C ARG A 471 11.64 19.15 -13.45
N GLY A 472 10.81 18.90 -12.44
CA GLY A 472 11.20 18.22 -11.20
C GLY A 472 11.76 16.82 -11.45
N ARG A 473 11.15 16.06 -12.37
CA ARG A 473 11.67 14.73 -12.76
C ARG A 473 13.06 14.82 -13.42
N GLN A 474 13.32 15.85 -14.21
CA GLN A 474 14.65 16.07 -14.78
C GLN A 474 15.67 16.40 -13.70
N LEU A 475 15.30 17.23 -12.73
CA LEU A 475 16.14 17.61 -11.60
C LEU A 475 16.43 16.40 -10.69
N PHE A 476 15.45 15.53 -10.47
CA PHE A 476 15.60 14.28 -9.72
C PHE A 476 16.71 13.39 -10.29
N ALA A 477 16.76 13.27 -11.62
CA ALA A 477 17.84 12.55 -12.30
C ALA A 477 19.16 13.33 -12.29
N GLN A 478 19.11 14.65 -12.45
CA GLN A 478 20.27 15.52 -12.51
C GLN A 478 21.06 15.59 -11.18
N LEU A 479 20.34 15.45 -10.06
CA LEU A 479 20.88 15.43 -8.72
C LEU A 479 21.20 14.01 -8.23
N SER A 480 21.19 13.02 -9.11
CA SER A 480 21.45 11.60 -8.80
C SER A 480 20.54 10.98 -7.74
N CYS A 481 19.36 11.57 -7.45
CA CYS A 481 18.38 10.97 -6.54
C CYS A 481 17.94 9.56 -7.01
N ASN A 482 17.96 9.33 -8.33
CA ASN A 482 17.63 8.05 -8.95
C ASN A 482 18.71 6.96 -8.78
N ALA A 483 19.87 7.26 -8.21
CA ALA A 483 20.88 6.25 -7.89
C ALA A 483 20.37 5.30 -6.80
N CYS A 484 19.77 5.84 -5.73
CA CYS A 484 19.09 5.06 -4.69
C CYS A 484 17.59 4.88 -5.01
N HIS A 485 16.92 5.95 -5.42
CA HIS A 485 15.50 5.92 -5.78
C HIS A 485 15.30 5.50 -7.24
N THR A 486 15.73 4.28 -7.58
CA THR A 486 15.60 3.66 -8.92
C THR A 486 14.16 3.76 -9.42
N PRO A 487 13.92 4.41 -10.58
CA PRO A 487 12.55 4.75 -11.00
C PRO A 487 11.70 3.54 -11.41
N GLU A 488 12.29 2.53 -12.02
CA GLU A 488 11.56 1.44 -12.67
C GLU A 488 12.23 0.08 -12.44
N MET A 489 11.40 -0.92 -12.16
CA MET A 489 11.77 -2.34 -12.11
C MET A 489 10.70 -3.18 -12.78
N THR A 490 11.04 -4.38 -13.19
CA THR A 490 10.04 -5.36 -13.66
C THR A 490 9.89 -6.45 -12.61
N THR A 491 8.64 -6.76 -12.24
CA THR A 491 8.38 -7.87 -11.33
C THR A 491 8.60 -9.22 -12.00
N GLY A 492 9.04 -10.21 -11.21
CA GLY A 492 9.32 -11.54 -11.68
C GLY A 492 8.09 -12.28 -12.21
N ARG A 493 8.33 -13.34 -12.99
CA ARG A 493 7.27 -14.19 -13.59
C ARG A 493 6.73 -15.25 -12.64
N ASN A 494 7.40 -15.51 -11.52
CA ASN A 494 7.16 -16.69 -10.69
C ASN A 494 6.41 -16.36 -9.37
N HIS A 495 6.00 -15.11 -9.14
CA HIS A 495 5.26 -14.76 -7.94
C HIS A 495 3.97 -15.61 -7.84
N PRO A 496 3.57 -16.12 -6.63
CA PRO A 496 2.36 -16.94 -6.48
C PRO A 496 1.10 -16.23 -7.01
N LEU A 497 0.97 -14.93 -6.76
CA LEU A 497 -0.17 -14.14 -7.22
C LEU A 497 0.04 -13.64 -8.66
N ALA A 498 -0.76 -14.17 -9.58
CA ALA A 498 -0.67 -13.84 -11.01
C ALA A 498 -0.76 -12.32 -11.32
N PRO A 499 -1.60 -11.51 -10.63
CA PRO A 499 -1.67 -10.07 -10.87
C PRO A 499 -0.36 -9.32 -10.65
N LEU A 500 0.55 -9.86 -9.83
CA LEU A 500 1.82 -9.23 -9.50
C LEU A 500 2.97 -9.62 -10.45
N ARG A 501 2.72 -10.53 -11.40
CA ARG A 501 3.74 -11.04 -12.33
C ARG A 501 3.93 -10.12 -13.52
N ASN A 502 5.18 -9.96 -13.96
CA ASN A 502 5.55 -9.24 -15.19
C ASN A 502 4.97 -7.82 -15.25
N GLN A 503 4.88 -7.13 -14.11
CA GLN A 503 4.42 -5.75 -14.05
C GLN A 503 5.61 -4.80 -14.19
N LEU A 504 5.46 -3.74 -14.98
CA LEU A 504 6.35 -2.60 -14.90
C LEU A 504 6.02 -1.84 -13.61
N PHE A 505 6.88 -1.95 -12.63
CA PHE A 505 6.74 -1.35 -11.32
C PHE A 505 7.64 -0.13 -11.19
N ARG A 506 7.10 0.96 -10.66
CA ARG A 506 7.82 2.21 -10.42
C ARG A 506 7.93 2.50 -8.92
N PRO A 507 8.82 1.77 -8.21
CA PRO A 507 8.99 1.95 -6.77
C PRO A 507 9.60 3.29 -6.41
N TYR A 508 10.49 3.83 -7.25
CA TYR A 508 11.46 4.86 -6.89
C TYR A 508 12.24 4.42 -5.63
N SER A 509 12.87 3.27 -5.73
CA SER A 509 13.67 2.61 -4.70
C SER A 509 14.44 1.47 -5.35
N ASP A 510 15.69 1.28 -4.97
CA ASP A 510 16.52 0.12 -5.35
C ASP A 510 16.32 -1.09 -4.43
N GLY A 511 15.78 -0.86 -3.21
CA GLY A 511 15.60 -1.90 -2.20
C GLY A 511 16.88 -2.28 -1.45
N LEU A 512 17.89 -1.41 -1.47
CA LEU A 512 19.17 -1.59 -0.81
C LEU A 512 19.30 -0.73 0.46
N LEU A 513 20.26 -1.07 1.30
CA LEU A 513 20.69 -0.28 2.44
C LEU A 513 21.75 0.74 2.03
N HIS A 514 21.60 1.97 2.52
CA HIS A 514 22.57 3.05 2.32
C HIS A 514 22.88 3.75 3.64
N ASP A 515 24.15 4.16 3.80
CA ASP A 515 24.56 4.99 4.93
C ASP A 515 24.03 6.42 4.71
N MET A 516 23.10 6.82 5.57
CA MET A 516 22.45 8.13 5.51
C MET A 516 23.12 9.16 6.42
N GLY A 517 24.30 8.86 6.94
CA GLY A 517 25.11 9.74 7.77
C GLY A 517 24.57 9.95 9.19
N PRO A 518 25.30 10.71 10.01
CA PRO A 518 25.00 10.85 11.44
C PRO A 518 23.71 11.60 11.75
N GLY A 519 23.17 12.37 10.79
CA GLY A 519 21.91 13.12 10.96
C GLY A 519 20.70 12.21 11.07
N LEU A 520 20.73 11.05 10.41
CA LEU A 520 19.66 10.06 10.40
C LEU A 520 20.05 8.77 11.15
N ALA A 521 21.24 8.67 11.69
CA ALA A 521 21.67 7.51 12.46
C ALA A 521 20.88 7.37 13.78
N ASP A 522 20.55 6.11 14.12
CA ASP A 522 20.16 5.72 15.46
C ASP A 522 21.33 5.80 16.43
N ASN A 523 21.15 5.47 17.70
CA ASN A 523 22.26 5.33 18.64
C ASN A 523 22.66 3.86 18.90
N MET A 524 22.14 2.93 18.09
CA MET A 524 22.47 1.51 18.13
C MET A 524 22.34 0.88 16.75
N ASP A 525 23.10 -0.18 16.51
CA ASP A 525 22.87 -1.09 15.38
C ASP A 525 21.61 -1.93 15.61
N SER A 526 21.11 -2.55 14.57
CA SER A 526 19.90 -3.38 14.66
C SER A 526 19.96 -4.52 13.65
N GLU A 527 19.89 -5.74 14.13
CA GLU A 527 19.75 -6.95 13.29
C GLU A 527 20.85 -7.06 12.20
N GLY A 528 22.09 -6.69 12.51
CA GLY A 528 23.24 -6.73 11.58
C GLY A 528 23.28 -5.57 10.58
N VAL A 529 22.54 -4.51 10.85
CA VAL A 529 22.53 -3.26 10.07
C VAL A 529 23.02 -2.12 10.97
N THR A 530 23.97 -1.34 10.49
CA THR A 530 24.54 -0.24 11.28
C THR A 530 23.51 0.85 11.58
N ALA A 531 23.76 1.63 12.61
CA ALA A 531 22.87 2.71 13.05
C ALA A 531 22.52 3.68 11.91
N ALA A 532 23.48 4.01 11.04
CA ALA A 532 23.31 4.96 9.94
C ALA A 532 22.70 4.37 8.66
N GLU A 533 22.71 3.04 8.48
CA GLU A 533 22.16 2.41 7.29
C GLU A 533 20.65 2.30 7.34
N TRP A 534 19.98 2.69 6.26
CA TRP A 534 18.53 2.58 6.08
C TRP A 534 18.18 2.01 4.72
N LEU A 535 17.14 1.17 4.69
CA LEU A 535 16.60 0.64 3.46
C LEU A 535 15.89 1.74 2.67
N THR A 536 16.25 1.92 1.40
CA THR A 536 15.64 2.94 0.53
C THR A 536 14.12 2.81 0.52
N ALA A 537 13.43 3.83 1.02
CA ALA A 537 11.97 3.83 1.10
C ALA A 537 11.35 4.02 -0.29
N PRO A 538 10.34 3.22 -0.70
CA PRO A 538 9.63 3.45 -1.95
C PRO A 538 8.88 4.78 -1.94
N LEU A 539 9.02 5.57 -3.02
CA LEU A 539 8.31 6.85 -3.14
C LEU A 539 6.92 6.72 -3.76
N VAL A 540 6.56 5.55 -4.31
CA VAL A 540 5.21 5.31 -4.85
C VAL A 540 4.14 5.67 -3.83
N GLY A 541 3.22 6.56 -4.21
CA GLY A 541 2.14 7.05 -3.34
C GLY A 541 2.57 8.10 -2.29
N ILE A 542 3.84 8.52 -2.23
CA ILE A 542 4.34 9.43 -1.17
C ILE A 542 3.56 10.75 -1.10
N GLY A 543 3.11 11.28 -2.21
CA GLY A 543 2.35 12.53 -2.24
C GLY A 543 0.92 12.43 -1.71
N LEU A 544 0.49 11.27 -1.23
CA LEU A 544 -0.81 11.05 -0.59
C LEU A 544 -0.70 10.87 0.94
N VAL A 545 0.50 10.98 1.50
CA VAL A 545 0.74 10.81 2.93
C VAL A 545 -0.10 11.79 3.75
N GLU A 546 -0.07 13.08 3.43
CA GLU A 546 -0.87 14.10 4.11
C GLU A 546 -2.38 13.79 4.05
N ALA A 547 -2.88 13.40 2.88
CA ALA A 547 -4.29 13.07 2.72
C ALA A 547 -4.72 11.84 3.54
N ALA A 548 -3.87 10.84 3.66
CA ALA A 548 -4.18 9.62 4.41
C ALA A 548 -4.00 9.81 5.93
N ALA A 549 -2.89 10.39 6.35
CA ALA A 549 -2.50 10.51 7.76
C ALA A 549 -3.00 11.82 8.44
N GLY A 550 -3.48 12.80 7.65
CA GLY A 550 -3.91 14.11 8.15
C GLY A 550 -2.80 15.16 8.18
N GLU A 551 -1.54 14.74 8.16
CA GLU A 551 -0.37 15.61 8.08
C GLU A 551 0.80 14.89 7.40
N GLU A 552 1.80 15.64 6.96
CA GLU A 552 3.01 15.09 6.35
C GLU A 552 3.94 14.50 7.41
N SER A 553 4.40 13.26 7.19
CA SER A 553 5.30 12.53 8.09
C SER A 553 6.23 11.65 7.25
N TYR A 554 7.51 11.97 7.25
CA TYR A 554 8.50 11.30 6.42
C TYR A 554 9.72 10.87 7.24
N LEU A 555 10.59 10.07 6.60
CA LEU A 555 11.76 9.41 7.17
C LEU A 555 11.41 8.25 8.12
N HIS A 556 12.43 7.66 8.75
CA HIS A 556 12.25 6.42 9.52
C HIS A 556 11.44 6.62 10.81
N ASP A 557 11.47 7.79 11.40
CA ASP A 557 10.82 8.14 12.66
C ASP A 557 9.72 9.21 12.55
N GLY A 558 9.43 9.69 11.34
CA GLY A 558 8.39 10.69 11.11
C GLY A 558 8.83 12.13 11.39
N ARG A 559 10.15 12.39 11.57
CA ARG A 559 10.66 13.71 11.95
C ARG A 559 10.42 14.81 10.92
N ALA A 560 10.45 14.48 9.63
CA ALA A 560 10.29 15.46 8.56
C ALA A 560 8.80 15.74 8.29
N GLY A 561 8.39 16.99 8.49
CA GLY A 561 7.03 17.47 8.26
C GLY A 561 6.80 18.01 6.85
N SER A 562 7.74 17.79 5.92
CA SER A 562 7.59 18.08 4.50
C SER A 562 8.56 17.26 3.66
N ILE A 563 8.27 17.10 2.36
CA ILE A 563 9.19 16.47 1.41
C ILE A 563 10.51 17.25 1.34
N GLU A 564 10.43 18.58 1.38
CA GLU A 564 11.60 19.46 1.39
C GLU A 564 12.50 19.20 2.62
N GLU A 565 11.90 19.13 3.81
CA GLU A 565 12.62 18.80 5.04
C GLU A 565 13.23 17.39 4.95
N ALA A 566 12.50 16.41 4.39
CA ALA A 566 13.03 15.07 4.20
C ALA A 566 14.27 15.05 3.31
N ILE A 567 14.30 15.80 2.20
CA ILE A 567 15.49 15.91 1.33
C ILE A 567 16.66 16.52 2.09
N LEU A 568 16.43 17.57 2.89
CA LEU A 568 17.48 18.27 3.63
C LEU A 568 18.05 17.45 4.79
N TRP A 569 17.35 16.42 5.26
CA TRP A 569 17.86 15.46 6.24
C TRP A 569 18.81 14.41 5.64
N HIS A 570 18.80 14.21 4.32
CA HIS A 570 19.71 13.28 3.67
C HIS A 570 21.17 13.64 3.95
N GLY A 571 22.00 12.62 4.16
CA GLY A 571 23.42 12.75 4.44
C GLY A 571 24.16 11.48 4.00
N GLY A 572 25.41 11.30 4.44
CA GLY A 572 26.22 10.15 4.07
C GLY A 572 26.31 10.00 2.55
N GLU A 573 25.91 8.85 2.00
CA GLU A 573 25.91 8.58 0.55
C GLU A 573 25.01 9.56 -0.25
N ALA A 574 24.02 10.19 0.38
CA ALA A 574 23.11 11.13 -0.27
C ALA A 574 23.51 12.61 -0.05
N GLU A 575 24.68 12.89 0.54
CA GLU A 575 25.13 14.26 0.84
C GLU A 575 25.18 15.15 -0.40
N ASP A 576 25.75 14.66 -1.50
CA ASP A 576 25.88 15.42 -2.75
C ASP A 576 24.52 15.74 -3.37
N ALA A 577 23.57 14.83 -3.31
CA ALA A 577 22.20 15.05 -3.78
C ALA A 577 21.48 16.13 -2.95
N LYS A 578 21.63 16.10 -1.61
CA LYS A 578 21.12 17.12 -0.70
C LYS A 578 21.75 18.49 -0.99
N GLU A 579 23.06 18.56 -1.10
CA GLU A 579 23.76 19.81 -1.39
C GLU A 579 23.40 20.36 -2.77
N GLY A 580 23.24 19.49 -3.76
CA GLY A 580 22.71 19.83 -5.06
C GLY A 580 21.33 20.49 -4.94
N PHE A 581 20.40 19.88 -4.20
CA PHE A 581 19.07 20.44 -3.94
C PHE A 581 19.14 21.80 -3.22
N ARG A 582 19.96 21.90 -2.16
CA ARG A 582 20.15 23.11 -1.36
C ARG A 582 20.60 24.30 -2.22
N ASN A 583 21.39 24.04 -3.25
CA ASN A 583 21.94 25.06 -4.16
C ASN A 583 21.07 25.35 -5.39
N LEU A 584 19.94 24.65 -5.58
CA LEU A 584 19.00 24.98 -6.67
C LEU A 584 18.35 26.36 -6.47
N PRO A 585 17.98 27.04 -7.56
CA PRO A 585 17.05 28.17 -7.50
C PRO A 585 15.71 27.74 -6.88
N ALA A 586 15.03 28.65 -6.18
CA ALA A 586 13.76 28.37 -5.48
C ALA A 586 12.70 27.69 -6.38
N ASN A 587 12.54 28.14 -7.61
CA ASN A 587 11.58 27.54 -8.56
C ASN A 587 11.93 26.09 -8.93
N ASP A 588 13.22 25.75 -8.99
CA ASP A 588 13.68 24.39 -9.29
C ASP A 588 13.53 23.49 -8.05
N ARG A 589 13.76 24.01 -6.84
CA ARG A 589 13.43 23.27 -5.61
C ARG A 589 11.95 22.94 -5.54
N GLU A 590 11.08 23.92 -5.81
CA GLU A 590 9.63 23.69 -5.86
C GLU A 590 9.25 22.66 -6.92
N ALA A 591 9.85 22.71 -8.11
CA ALA A 591 9.59 21.77 -9.19
C ALA A 591 9.96 20.33 -8.76
N LEU A 592 11.11 20.13 -8.08
CA LEU A 592 11.52 18.82 -7.58
C LEU A 592 10.55 18.29 -6.53
N VAL A 593 10.16 19.12 -5.56
CA VAL A 593 9.16 18.76 -4.54
C VAL A 593 7.81 18.41 -5.18
N ARG A 594 7.36 19.18 -6.18
CA ARG A 594 6.13 18.88 -6.94
C ARG A 594 6.20 17.55 -7.66
N PHE A 595 7.33 17.22 -8.24
CA PHE A 595 7.53 15.91 -8.87
C PHE A 595 7.40 14.78 -7.85
N ILE A 596 8.13 14.84 -6.73
CA ILE A 596 8.05 13.81 -5.67
C ILE A 596 6.62 13.72 -5.13
N ARG A 597 5.95 14.85 -4.91
CA ARG A 597 4.54 14.89 -4.49
C ARG A 597 3.58 14.33 -5.54
N SER A 598 3.98 14.25 -6.79
CA SER A 598 3.18 13.64 -7.85
C SER A 598 3.21 12.11 -7.85
N LEU A 599 4.21 11.51 -7.19
CA LEU A 599 4.35 10.07 -7.04
C LEU A 599 3.41 9.57 -5.91
#